data_261541b8daf6501fbbb9324826be4271
#
_entry.id   261541b8daf6501fbbb9324826be4271
#
_cell.length_a   1.000
_cell.length_b   1.000
_cell.length_c   1.000
_cell.angle_alpha   90.00
_cell.angle_beta   90.00
_cell.angle_gamma   90.00
#
_symmetry.space_group_name_H-M   'P 1'
#
loop_
_entity.id
_entity.type
_entity.pdbx_description
1 polymer ?
#
loop_
_entity_poly.entity_id
_entity_poly.type
_entity_poly.pdbx_seq_one_letter_code
_entity_poly.pdbx_strand_id
1 'polypeptide(L)'
;MTEQQYNADSIEVLTGLEPVQRRPGMYTDTTRPNHLAQEVIDNSVDEALAGHADTVQVILHADQSIEVIDNGRGMPVDIHPEEGVSGVELILCRLHAGGKFSNKNYQFSGGLHGVGISVVNALSSRVEVSVRRDGNVYDMAFEHGHKVSELAITGTVGKRNTGTRVRFWPDPKYFDAPKFSVSRLLHVLKAKAVLCPGLTVKFDDKVNEQSYSWCYIAGIRDYLVDAVKDCITLPEQPFVGSFAASTEAVDWAVLWLPEGGELLTESYVNLIPTAQGGTHANGLRQGLLEALREFCEFRNLLPRGIKLTPEDVWDRCAYILSLKMQEPQFAGQTKERLSSRQASSFVSGVVKDSFSLWLNEHTEIAQALAEFCINNAQKRLRAEKKIVRKKVTAGPALPGKLADCSGSDVSRSELFLVEGDSAGGSAKQARDREYQAVMPLRGKILNTWEVDSEQILASQEVHDISVAIGLDPNSADLSQLRYGKVCILADADSDGLHIATLLCALFMQHFRALVDAGHVFVAMPPLYRIDIGKDVYYALDEDEKNGILDRLEAEKKRGKINVQRFKGLGEMNPLQLRETTMDPNTRRLVQLTIDDERQTLEMMDMLLAKKRANDRKDWLEHKGDRAILA
;
A
#
# COMPACT_ATOMS: atom_id res chain seq x y z
N MET A 1 4.69 43.46 -22.43
CA MET A 1 4.07 42.32 -21.78
C MET A 1 3.40 42.87 -20.54
N THR A 2 2.07 42.95 -20.53
CA THR A 2 1.28 43.40 -19.39
C THR A 2 1.42 42.34 -18.30
N GLU A 3 1.94 42.71 -17.12
CA GLU A 3 1.89 41.89 -15.91
C GLU A 3 0.44 41.51 -15.63
N GLN A 4 0.09 40.24 -15.83
CA GLN A 4 -1.18 39.72 -15.32
C GLN A 4 -1.10 39.78 -13.80
N GLN A 5 -1.82 40.72 -13.20
CA GLN A 5 -2.00 40.78 -11.74
C GLN A 5 -2.73 39.50 -11.31
N TYR A 6 -2.07 38.67 -10.53
CA TYR A 6 -2.71 37.55 -9.84
C TYR A 6 -3.68 38.09 -8.79
N ASN A 7 -4.95 37.96 -9.09
CA ASN A 7 -6.06 38.43 -8.24
C ASN A 7 -7.14 37.32 -8.13
N ALA A 8 -8.20 37.59 -7.39
CA ALA A 8 -9.28 36.61 -7.19
C ALA A 8 -9.93 36.13 -8.49
N ASP A 9 -9.93 36.94 -9.54
CA ASP A 9 -10.46 36.56 -10.87
C ASP A 9 -9.60 35.52 -11.60
N SER A 10 -8.37 35.30 -11.14
CA SER A 10 -7.48 34.27 -11.67
C SER A 10 -7.66 32.91 -10.97
N ILE A 11 -8.51 32.85 -9.94
CA ILE A 11 -8.82 31.59 -9.23
C ILE A 11 -9.93 30.86 -9.99
N GLU A 12 -9.57 29.70 -10.55
CA GLU A 12 -10.54 28.82 -11.23
C GLU A 12 -11.17 27.87 -10.22
N VAL A 13 -12.51 27.83 -10.16
CA VAL A 13 -13.26 26.92 -9.31
C VAL A 13 -13.81 25.79 -10.17
N LEU A 14 -13.31 24.57 -9.92
CA LEU A 14 -13.78 23.37 -10.60
C LEU A 14 -15.07 22.86 -9.94
N THR A 15 -16.02 22.41 -10.75
CA THR A 15 -17.33 21.93 -10.27
C THR A 15 -17.64 20.53 -10.79
N GLY A 16 -18.51 19.80 -10.09
CA GLY A 16 -18.96 18.46 -10.52
C GLY A 16 -17.82 17.45 -10.59
N LEU A 17 -17.59 16.85 -11.75
CA LEU A 17 -16.56 15.85 -12.00
C LEU A 17 -15.27 16.41 -12.65
N GLU A 18 -15.21 17.72 -12.94
CA GLU A 18 -14.02 18.36 -13.52
C GLU A 18 -12.74 18.16 -12.69
N PRO A 19 -12.77 18.24 -11.33
CA PRO A 19 -11.59 18.00 -10.50
C PRO A 19 -10.97 16.62 -10.76
N VAL A 20 -11.81 15.59 -10.93
CA VAL A 20 -11.38 14.21 -11.21
C VAL A 20 -10.72 14.13 -12.59
N GLN A 21 -11.34 14.74 -13.59
CA GLN A 21 -10.83 14.71 -14.97
C GLN A 21 -9.52 15.49 -15.15
N ARG A 22 -9.35 16.58 -14.40
CA ARG A 22 -8.11 17.39 -14.44
C ARG A 22 -6.97 16.77 -13.65
N ARG A 23 -7.27 16.07 -12.54
CA ARG A 23 -6.27 15.48 -11.66
C ARG A 23 -6.64 14.04 -11.26
N PRO A 24 -6.70 13.10 -12.23
CA PRO A 24 -7.16 11.75 -11.98
C PRO A 24 -6.31 11.00 -10.92
N GLY A 25 -5.00 11.29 -10.86
CA GLY A 25 -4.09 10.66 -9.88
C GLY A 25 -4.39 10.98 -8.42
N MET A 26 -5.21 12.02 -8.13
CA MET A 26 -5.70 12.28 -6.77
C MET A 26 -6.79 11.29 -6.32
N TYR A 27 -7.50 10.68 -7.28
CA TYR A 27 -8.70 9.88 -7.03
C TYR A 27 -8.51 8.39 -7.35
N THR A 28 -7.56 8.06 -8.22
CA THR A 28 -7.35 6.68 -8.69
C THR A 28 -5.90 6.44 -9.09
N ASP A 29 -5.51 5.15 -9.14
CA ASP A 29 -4.27 4.74 -9.82
C ASP A 29 -4.43 4.92 -11.33
N THR A 30 -3.59 5.76 -11.94
CA THR A 30 -3.61 6.06 -13.37
C THR A 30 -2.71 5.15 -14.20
N THR A 31 -2.00 4.21 -13.58
CA THR A 31 -1.17 3.26 -14.32
C THR A 31 -2.02 2.32 -15.19
N ARG A 32 -3.15 1.84 -14.63
CA ARG A 32 -4.13 0.97 -15.30
C ARG A 32 -5.54 1.22 -14.75
N PRO A 33 -6.59 0.90 -15.53
CA PRO A 33 -7.99 1.10 -15.08
C PRO A 33 -8.47 0.09 -14.03
N ASN A 34 -7.60 -0.79 -13.51
CA ASN A 34 -7.97 -1.83 -12.55
C ASN A 34 -8.63 -1.26 -11.28
N HIS A 35 -8.19 -0.10 -10.81
CA HIS A 35 -8.77 0.52 -9.63
C HIS A 35 -10.22 0.99 -9.87
N LEU A 36 -10.56 1.45 -11.08
CA LEU A 36 -11.94 1.76 -11.43
C LEU A 36 -12.83 0.51 -11.37
N ALA A 37 -12.33 -0.63 -11.87
CA ALA A 37 -13.05 -1.89 -11.75
C ALA A 37 -13.25 -2.28 -10.28
N GLN A 38 -12.23 -2.11 -9.45
CA GLN A 38 -12.30 -2.40 -8.02
C GLN A 38 -13.38 -1.58 -7.33
N GLU A 39 -13.53 -0.29 -7.62
CA GLU A 39 -14.56 0.57 -7.03
C GLU A 39 -15.99 0.07 -7.36
N VAL A 40 -16.22 -0.40 -8.59
CA VAL A 40 -17.53 -0.99 -8.96
C VAL A 40 -17.75 -2.35 -8.31
N ILE A 41 -16.72 -3.20 -8.28
CA ILE A 41 -16.77 -4.51 -7.62
C ILE A 41 -17.03 -4.34 -6.12
N ASP A 42 -16.35 -3.40 -5.46
CA ASP A 42 -16.51 -3.13 -4.03
C ASP A 42 -17.94 -2.68 -3.69
N ASN A 43 -18.59 -1.92 -4.55
CA ASN A 43 -20.00 -1.55 -4.36
C ASN A 43 -20.94 -2.77 -4.40
N SER A 44 -20.72 -3.70 -5.32
CA SER A 44 -21.49 -4.95 -5.41
C SER A 44 -21.21 -5.88 -4.23
N VAL A 45 -19.96 -5.94 -3.77
CA VAL A 45 -19.57 -6.76 -2.62
C VAL A 45 -20.07 -6.15 -1.29
N ASP A 46 -20.19 -4.82 -1.18
CA ASP A 46 -20.81 -4.17 -0.02
C ASP A 46 -22.30 -4.57 0.14
N GLU A 47 -23.03 -4.84 -0.96
CA GLU A 47 -24.38 -5.43 -0.90
C GLU A 47 -24.35 -6.86 -0.33
N ALA A 48 -23.31 -7.65 -0.65
CA ALA A 48 -23.14 -8.98 -0.07
C ALA A 48 -22.78 -8.92 1.41
N LEU A 49 -21.90 -8.01 1.83
CA LEU A 49 -21.59 -7.77 3.25
C LEU A 49 -22.82 -7.35 4.06
N ALA A 50 -23.71 -6.58 3.46
CA ALA A 50 -24.98 -6.18 4.06
C ALA A 50 -26.03 -7.30 4.04
N GLY A 51 -25.71 -8.49 3.49
CA GLY A 51 -26.60 -9.64 3.42
C GLY A 51 -27.68 -9.57 2.35
N HIS A 52 -27.50 -8.70 1.34
CA HIS A 52 -28.50 -8.47 0.29
C HIS A 52 -28.13 -9.09 -1.06
N ALA A 53 -26.86 -9.50 -1.24
CA ALA A 53 -26.40 -10.19 -2.43
C ALA A 53 -25.69 -11.49 -2.06
N ASP A 54 -25.78 -12.51 -2.93
CA ASP A 54 -25.05 -13.76 -2.80
C ASP A 54 -24.24 -14.10 -4.08
N THR A 55 -24.36 -13.27 -5.10
CA THR A 55 -23.67 -13.47 -6.38
C THR A 55 -23.21 -12.15 -6.96
N VAL A 56 -21.92 -12.10 -7.32
CA VAL A 56 -21.31 -11.01 -8.09
C VAL A 56 -20.66 -11.62 -9.33
N GLN A 57 -21.00 -11.10 -10.49
CA GLN A 57 -20.41 -11.49 -11.77
C GLN A 57 -19.67 -10.32 -12.40
N VAL A 58 -18.46 -10.56 -12.85
CA VAL A 58 -17.62 -9.58 -13.56
C VAL A 58 -17.30 -10.13 -14.94
N ILE A 59 -17.45 -9.30 -15.97
CA ILE A 59 -17.20 -9.69 -17.36
C ILE A 59 -16.23 -8.67 -17.96
N LEU A 60 -15.06 -9.12 -18.38
CA LEU A 60 -14.13 -8.35 -19.20
C LEU A 60 -14.43 -8.63 -20.67
N HIS A 61 -14.95 -7.63 -21.36
CA HIS A 61 -15.32 -7.74 -22.78
C HIS A 61 -14.11 -7.54 -23.72
N ALA A 62 -14.24 -8.05 -24.94
CA ALA A 62 -13.20 -7.95 -25.97
C ALA A 62 -12.84 -6.49 -26.33
N ASP A 63 -13.79 -5.56 -26.18
CA ASP A 63 -13.62 -4.12 -26.40
C ASP A 63 -12.95 -3.39 -25.22
N GLN A 64 -12.42 -4.14 -24.25
CA GLN A 64 -11.82 -3.62 -23.01
C GLN A 64 -12.80 -2.85 -22.13
N SER A 65 -14.11 -3.01 -22.30
CA SER A 65 -15.07 -2.62 -21.26
C SER A 65 -15.16 -3.69 -20.18
N ILE A 66 -15.49 -3.27 -18.97
CA ILE A 66 -15.79 -4.21 -17.88
C ILE A 66 -17.22 -4.03 -17.41
N GLU A 67 -17.85 -5.14 -17.09
CA GLU A 67 -19.24 -5.19 -16.64
C GLU A 67 -19.28 -5.90 -15.28
N VAL A 68 -19.94 -5.30 -14.31
CA VAL A 68 -20.14 -5.86 -12.97
C VAL A 68 -21.63 -5.98 -12.71
N ILE A 69 -22.07 -7.16 -12.28
CA ILE A 69 -23.47 -7.51 -12.06
C ILE A 69 -23.59 -8.10 -10.66
N ASP A 70 -24.51 -7.57 -9.85
CA ASP A 70 -24.90 -8.16 -8.58
C ASP A 70 -26.41 -8.50 -8.55
N ASN A 71 -26.80 -9.29 -7.58
CA ASN A 71 -28.18 -9.59 -7.26
C ASN A 71 -28.64 -8.96 -5.93
N GLY A 72 -28.05 -7.80 -5.57
CA GLY A 72 -28.39 -7.02 -4.38
C GLY A 72 -29.73 -6.30 -4.50
N ARG A 73 -29.94 -5.27 -3.67
CA ARG A 73 -31.19 -4.47 -3.62
C ARG A 73 -31.45 -3.63 -4.88
N GLY A 74 -30.40 -3.36 -5.66
CA GLY A 74 -30.38 -2.38 -6.72
C GLY A 74 -30.16 -0.95 -6.20
N MET A 75 -29.48 -0.12 -6.98
CA MET A 75 -29.28 1.30 -6.67
C MET A 75 -30.63 2.02 -6.46
N PRO A 76 -30.70 3.09 -5.61
CA PRO A 76 -31.89 3.91 -5.48
C PRO A 76 -32.27 4.55 -6.82
N VAL A 77 -33.52 4.37 -7.24
CA VAL A 77 -34.07 4.91 -8.50
C VAL A 77 -35.04 6.07 -8.29
N ASP A 78 -35.43 6.28 -7.05
CA ASP A 78 -36.32 7.38 -6.61
C ASP A 78 -35.59 8.73 -6.72
N ILE A 79 -36.41 9.79 -6.79
CA ILE A 79 -35.92 11.17 -6.85
C ILE A 79 -35.47 11.62 -5.46
N HIS A 80 -34.23 12.11 -5.35
CA HIS A 80 -33.72 12.67 -4.10
C HIS A 80 -34.48 13.97 -3.74
N PRO A 81 -35.03 14.11 -2.51
CA PRO A 81 -35.92 15.22 -2.16
C PRO A 81 -35.30 16.61 -2.31
N GLU A 82 -34.00 16.75 -2.01
CA GLU A 82 -33.32 18.05 -2.02
C GLU A 82 -32.66 18.35 -3.36
N GLU A 83 -32.10 17.31 -4.03
CA GLU A 83 -31.31 17.47 -5.26
C GLU A 83 -32.18 17.41 -6.53
N GLY A 84 -33.40 16.85 -6.44
CA GLY A 84 -34.36 16.80 -7.56
C GLY A 84 -33.98 15.86 -8.70
N VAL A 85 -32.97 15.01 -8.51
CA VAL A 85 -32.46 14.02 -9.49
C VAL A 85 -32.60 12.60 -8.94
N SER A 86 -32.54 11.59 -9.82
CA SER A 86 -32.60 10.20 -9.38
C SER A 86 -31.37 9.81 -8.55
N GLY A 87 -31.54 8.85 -7.63
CA GLY A 87 -30.43 8.32 -6.84
C GLY A 87 -29.27 7.80 -7.72
N VAL A 88 -29.56 7.16 -8.85
CA VAL A 88 -28.55 6.71 -9.83
C VAL A 88 -27.75 7.89 -10.37
N GLU A 89 -28.43 8.96 -10.82
CA GLU A 89 -27.78 10.17 -11.33
C GLU A 89 -26.93 10.84 -10.24
N LEU A 90 -27.48 10.97 -9.05
CA LEU A 90 -26.80 11.60 -7.93
C LEU A 90 -25.47 10.89 -7.61
N ILE A 91 -25.49 9.56 -7.50
CA ILE A 91 -24.33 8.73 -7.16
C ILE A 91 -23.26 8.78 -8.27
N LEU A 92 -23.63 8.86 -9.55
CA LEU A 92 -22.69 8.88 -10.66
C LEU A 92 -22.17 10.27 -11.02
N CYS A 93 -22.92 11.35 -10.75
CA CYS A 93 -22.56 12.70 -11.18
C CYS A 93 -22.07 13.62 -10.06
N ARG A 94 -22.18 13.21 -8.79
CA ARG A 94 -21.76 14.03 -7.65
C ARG A 94 -20.68 13.32 -6.85
N LEU A 95 -19.62 14.07 -6.52
CA LEU A 95 -18.63 13.63 -5.54
C LEU A 95 -19.27 13.71 -4.14
N HIS A 96 -18.84 12.82 -3.25
CA HIS A 96 -19.32 12.74 -1.88
C HIS A 96 -20.84 12.51 -1.75
N ALA A 97 -21.41 11.81 -2.73
CA ALA A 97 -22.80 11.35 -2.69
C ALA A 97 -22.85 9.83 -2.49
N GLY A 98 -23.60 9.36 -1.47
CA GLY A 98 -23.75 7.93 -1.24
C GLY A 98 -24.44 7.60 0.07
N GLY A 99 -25.07 6.42 0.13
CA GLY A 99 -25.78 5.92 1.32
C GLY A 99 -24.90 5.32 2.40
N LYS A 100 -23.56 5.41 2.26
CA LYS A 100 -22.57 4.80 3.16
C LYS A 100 -22.03 5.78 4.21
N PHE A 101 -22.40 7.05 4.17
CA PHE A 101 -22.03 8.06 5.17
C PHE A 101 -22.78 7.90 6.51
N SER A 102 -23.86 7.13 6.53
CA SER A 102 -24.57 6.80 7.75
C SER A 102 -24.54 5.29 7.97
N ASN A 103 -24.26 4.86 9.21
CA ASN A 103 -24.24 3.43 9.59
C ASN A 103 -25.62 2.78 9.58
N LYS A 104 -26.66 3.45 9.03
CA LYS A 104 -28.03 2.94 8.98
C LYS A 104 -28.23 1.80 7.98
N ASN A 105 -27.51 1.85 6.86
CA ASN A 105 -27.69 0.90 5.77
C ASN A 105 -26.53 -0.10 5.64
N TYR A 106 -25.33 0.26 6.11
CA TYR A 106 -24.13 -0.55 6.05
C TYR A 106 -23.36 -0.41 7.36
N GLN A 107 -23.19 -1.50 8.08
CA GLN A 107 -22.41 -1.51 9.33
C GLN A 107 -20.92 -1.39 9.03
N PHE A 108 -20.46 -2.07 7.98
CA PHE A 108 -19.10 -2.03 7.46
C PHE A 108 -19.18 -1.86 5.94
N SER A 109 -18.31 -1.06 5.35
CA SER A 109 -18.22 -0.92 3.89
C SER A 109 -16.80 -0.64 3.44
N GLY A 110 -16.45 -1.06 2.23
CA GLY A 110 -15.19 -0.72 1.57
C GLY A 110 -15.20 0.70 1.00
N GLY A 111 -16.36 1.18 0.55
CA GLY A 111 -16.54 2.52 0.00
C GLY A 111 -16.77 3.56 1.09
N LEU A 112 -15.71 4.28 1.49
CA LEU A 112 -15.76 5.22 2.63
C LEU A 112 -16.01 6.67 2.22
N HIS A 113 -15.68 7.07 0.99
CA HIS A 113 -15.62 8.49 0.60
C HIS A 113 -16.78 8.94 -0.30
N GLY A 114 -17.63 8.01 -0.78
CA GLY A 114 -18.74 8.33 -1.67
C GLY A 114 -18.31 8.92 -3.02
N VAL A 115 -17.10 8.58 -3.48
CA VAL A 115 -16.55 9.10 -4.74
C VAL A 115 -16.25 8.02 -5.78
N GLY A 116 -16.14 6.73 -5.41
CA GLY A 116 -15.64 5.69 -6.28
C GLY A 116 -16.38 5.59 -7.61
N ILE A 117 -17.68 5.44 -7.60
CA ILE A 117 -18.47 5.27 -8.83
C ILE A 117 -18.55 6.57 -9.67
N SER A 118 -18.52 7.74 -9.05
CA SER A 118 -18.46 9.02 -9.75
C SER A 118 -17.09 9.24 -10.41
N VAL A 119 -16.00 8.73 -9.81
CA VAL A 119 -14.67 8.68 -10.41
C VAL A 119 -14.66 7.74 -11.62
N VAL A 120 -15.31 6.56 -11.53
CA VAL A 120 -15.48 5.66 -12.68
C VAL A 120 -16.19 6.38 -13.83
N ASN A 121 -17.27 7.11 -13.55
CA ASN A 121 -18.00 7.87 -14.55
C ASN A 121 -17.13 8.98 -15.17
N ALA A 122 -16.42 9.74 -14.35
CA ALA A 122 -15.57 10.85 -14.80
C ALA A 122 -14.44 10.40 -15.73
N LEU A 123 -13.86 9.22 -15.50
CA LEU A 123 -12.67 8.69 -16.20
C LEU A 123 -13.02 7.62 -17.26
N SER A 124 -14.30 7.48 -17.59
CA SER A 124 -14.78 6.58 -18.65
C SER A 124 -15.30 7.35 -19.84
N SER A 125 -15.07 6.84 -21.04
CA SER A 125 -15.67 7.35 -22.25
C SER A 125 -17.19 7.11 -22.27
N ARG A 126 -17.63 6.00 -21.67
CA ARG A 126 -19.05 5.62 -21.55
C ARG A 126 -19.27 4.81 -20.28
N VAL A 127 -20.42 4.99 -19.63
CA VAL A 127 -20.93 4.18 -18.53
C VAL A 127 -22.41 3.86 -18.78
N GLU A 128 -22.79 2.60 -18.61
CA GLU A 128 -24.16 2.14 -18.68
C GLU A 128 -24.55 1.50 -17.35
N VAL A 129 -25.66 1.92 -16.80
CA VAL A 129 -26.21 1.42 -15.54
C VAL A 129 -27.59 0.85 -15.80
N SER A 130 -27.81 -0.40 -15.37
CA SER A 130 -29.11 -1.05 -15.39
C SER A 130 -29.47 -1.51 -13.97
N VAL A 131 -30.59 -1.08 -13.46
CA VAL A 131 -31.05 -1.38 -12.11
C VAL A 131 -32.35 -2.16 -12.16
N ARG A 132 -32.36 -3.33 -11.54
CA ARG A 132 -33.56 -4.14 -11.32
C ARG A 132 -34.08 -3.88 -9.92
N ARG A 133 -35.22 -3.20 -9.83
CA ARG A 133 -35.81 -2.82 -8.55
C ARG A 133 -37.33 -2.68 -8.66
N ASP A 134 -38.05 -3.09 -7.65
CA ASP A 134 -39.50 -2.96 -7.53
C ASP A 134 -40.32 -3.53 -8.72
N GLY A 135 -39.75 -4.58 -9.35
CA GLY A 135 -40.38 -5.27 -10.49
C GLY A 135 -40.11 -4.62 -11.86
N ASN A 136 -39.30 -3.58 -11.91
CA ASN A 136 -38.90 -2.89 -13.13
C ASN A 136 -37.41 -3.00 -13.40
N VAL A 137 -37.04 -2.77 -14.67
CA VAL A 137 -35.65 -2.54 -15.11
C VAL A 137 -35.54 -1.07 -15.48
N TYR A 138 -34.57 -0.40 -14.88
CA TYR A 138 -34.26 1.01 -15.13
C TYR A 138 -32.88 1.11 -15.77
N ASP A 139 -32.79 1.81 -16.89
CA ASP A 139 -31.52 2.03 -17.58
C ASP A 139 -31.18 3.52 -17.65
N MET A 140 -29.88 3.81 -17.54
CA MET A 140 -29.32 5.15 -17.66
C MET A 140 -27.92 5.06 -18.24
N ALA A 141 -27.50 6.06 -19.04
CA ALA A 141 -26.18 6.09 -19.67
C ALA A 141 -25.49 7.44 -19.50
N PHE A 142 -24.18 7.38 -19.49
CA PHE A 142 -23.29 8.56 -19.33
C PHE A 142 -22.15 8.48 -20.34
N GLU A 143 -21.67 9.63 -20.80
CA GLU A 143 -20.48 9.76 -21.63
C GLU A 143 -19.58 10.84 -21.07
N HIS A 144 -18.29 10.52 -20.89
CA HIS A 144 -17.28 11.43 -20.35
C HIS A 144 -17.71 12.16 -19.05
N GLY A 145 -18.42 11.45 -18.17
CA GLY A 145 -18.91 12.00 -16.90
C GLY A 145 -20.26 12.73 -16.99
N HIS A 146 -20.81 12.90 -18.18
CA HIS A 146 -22.07 13.60 -18.40
C HIS A 146 -23.22 12.64 -18.69
N LYS A 147 -24.39 12.94 -18.15
CA LYS A 147 -25.61 12.20 -18.45
C LYS A 147 -26.00 12.36 -19.93
N VAL A 148 -26.24 11.25 -20.62
CA VAL A 148 -26.69 11.23 -22.02
C VAL A 148 -28.09 10.62 -22.20
N SER A 149 -28.61 9.94 -21.17
CA SER A 149 -30.02 9.50 -21.14
C SER A 149 -30.63 9.75 -19.78
N GLU A 150 -31.94 10.00 -19.73
CA GLU A 150 -32.68 10.01 -18.48
C GLU A 150 -32.87 8.59 -17.97
N LEU A 151 -33.04 8.44 -16.63
CA LEU A 151 -33.38 7.15 -16.04
C LEU A 151 -34.77 6.72 -16.53
N ALA A 152 -34.83 5.67 -17.31
CA ALA A 152 -36.06 5.20 -17.95
C ALA A 152 -36.36 3.73 -17.60
N ILE A 153 -37.63 3.40 -17.48
CA ILE A 153 -38.06 2.00 -17.37
C ILE A 153 -38.01 1.38 -18.77
N THR A 154 -37.14 0.38 -18.93
CA THR A 154 -36.90 -0.31 -20.20
C THR A 154 -37.48 -1.71 -20.21
N GLY A 155 -37.87 -2.25 -19.05
CA GLY A 155 -38.42 -3.58 -18.95
C GLY A 155 -39.06 -3.87 -17.60
N THR A 156 -39.60 -5.07 -17.46
CA THR A 156 -40.17 -5.58 -16.22
C THR A 156 -39.55 -6.90 -15.84
N VAL A 157 -39.38 -7.13 -14.54
CA VAL A 157 -38.84 -8.38 -13.98
C VAL A 157 -39.68 -8.83 -12.79
N GLY A 158 -39.48 -10.06 -12.34
CA GLY A 158 -40.12 -10.49 -11.08
C GLY A 158 -39.68 -9.63 -9.90
N LYS A 159 -40.57 -9.27 -9.00
CA LYS A 159 -40.29 -8.39 -7.84
C LYS A 159 -39.10 -8.82 -6.97
N ARG A 160 -38.77 -10.12 -6.96
CA ARG A 160 -37.62 -10.66 -6.23
C ARG A 160 -36.31 -10.65 -7.05
N ASN A 161 -36.38 -10.37 -8.34
CA ASN A 161 -35.22 -10.26 -9.21
C ASN A 161 -34.71 -8.82 -9.14
N THR A 162 -33.86 -8.55 -8.15
CA THR A 162 -33.26 -7.24 -7.92
C THR A 162 -31.77 -7.29 -8.24
N GLY A 163 -31.10 -6.15 -8.31
CA GLY A 163 -29.65 -6.03 -8.47
C GLY A 163 -29.26 -4.85 -9.34
N THR A 164 -27.96 -4.65 -9.43
CA THR A 164 -27.36 -3.60 -10.25
C THR A 164 -26.42 -4.22 -11.29
N ARG A 165 -26.40 -3.62 -12.47
CA ARG A 165 -25.44 -3.90 -13.53
C ARG A 165 -24.81 -2.58 -13.93
N VAL A 166 -23.47 -2.51 -13.86
CA VAL A 166 -22.69 -1.37 -14.32
C VAL A 166 -21.69 -1.85 -15.36
N ARG A 167 -21.74 -1.29 -16.56
CA ARG A 167 -20.73 -1.50 -17.60
C ARG A 167 -20.08 -0.18 -17.94
N PHE A 168 -18.73 -0.17 -18.01
CA PHE A 168 -18.01 1.05 -18.32
C PHE A 168 -16.81 0.80 -19.23
N TRP A 169 -16.46 1.80 -20.00
CA TRP A 169 -15.36 1.84 -20.94
C TRP A 169 -14.35 2.87 -20.43
N PRO A 170 -13.23 2.45 -19.81
CA PRO A 170 -12.19 3.39 -19.38
C PRO A 170 -11.72 4.27 -20.55
N ASP A 171 -11.58 5.58 -20.34
CA ASP A 171 -11.07 6.48 -21.36
C ASP A 171 -9.54 6.37 -21.40
N PRO A 172 -8.95 5.91 -22.52
CA PRO A 172 -7.51 5.65 -22.62
C PRO A 172 -6.61 6.85 -22.28
N LYS A 173 -7.11 8.07 -22.44
CA LYS A 173 -6.34 9.28 -22.19
C LYS A 173 -5.91 9.47 -20.73
N TYR A 174 -6.57 8.79 -19.78
CA TYR A 174 -6.28 8.93 -18.36
C TYR A 174 -5.32 7.86 -17.82
N PHE A 175 -4.98 6.84 -18.62
CA PHE A 175 -4.19 5.70 -18.14
C PHE A 175 -2.93 5.49 -18.97
N ASP A 176 -1.82 5.20 -18.28
CA ASP A 176 -0.54 4.89 -18.93
C ASP A 176 -0.63 3.60 -19.77
N ALA A 177 -1.30 2.58 -19.23
CA ALA A 177 -1.64 1.34 -19.93
C ALA A 177 -3.16 1.15 -19.87
N PRO A 178 -3.91 1.42 -20.95
CA PRO A 178 -5.38 1.45 -20.94
C PRO A 178 -6.05 0.08 -20.85
N LYS A 179 -5.28 -1.02 -20.90
CA LYS A 179 -5.80 -2.38 -20.77
C LYS A 179 -5.82 -2.83 -19.32
N PHE A 180 -6.86 -3.55 -18.93
CA PHE A 180 -6.93 -4.20 -17.62
C PHE A 180 -5.84 -5.25 -17.44
N SER A 181 -5.26 -5.33 -16.25
CA SER A 181 -4.45 -6.46 -15.82
C SER A 181 -5.37 -7.57 -15.31
N VAL A 182 -5.49 -8.65 -16.08
CA VAL A 182 -6.33 -9.81 -15.74
C VAL A 182 -5.86 -10.46 -14.44
N SER A 183 -4.55 -10.59 -14.24
CA SER A 183 -3.99 -11.18 -13.00
C SER A 183 -4.39 -10.39 -11.75
N ARG A 184 -4.38 -9.05 -11.80
CA ARG A 184 -4.86 -8.20 -10.71
C ARG A 184 -6.36 -8.37 -10.47
N LEU A 185 -7.17 -8.49 -11.54
CA LEU A 185 -8.62 -8.74 -11.41
C LEU A 185 -8.88 -10.09 -10.75
N LEU A 186 -8.20 -11.16 -11.19
CA LEU A 186 -8.32 -12.50 -10.62
C LEU A 186 -8.01 -12.51 -9.12
N HIS A 187 -6.90 -11.86 -8.72
CA HIS A 187 -6.51 -11.77 -7.31
C HIS A 187 -7.57 -11.04 -6.47
N VAL A 188 -8.02 -9.86 -6.91
CA VAL A 188 -9.06 -9.08 -6.22
C VAL A 188 -10.35 -9.88 -6.09
N LEU A 189 -10.84 -10.49 -7.16
CA LEU A 189 -12.11 -11.23 -7.17
C LEU A 189 -12.05 -12.49 -6.30
N LYS A 190 -10.94 -13.23 -6.35
CA LYS A 190 -10.71 -14.37 -5.46
C LYS A 190 -10.71 -13.94 -4.00
N ALA A 191 -10.02 -12.85 -3.66
CA ALA A 191 -10.00 -12.28 -2.31
C ALA A 191 -11.41 -11.89 -1.83
N LYS A 192 -12.25 -11.27 -2.69
CA LYS A 192 -13.65 -10.93 -2.33
C LYS A 192 -14.47 -12.18 -2.01
N ALA A 193 -14.35 -13.25 -2.79
CA ALA A 193 -15.02 -14.52 -2.50
C ALA A 193 -14.58 -15.13 -1.17
N VAL A 194 -13.29 -15.03 -0.85
CA VAL A 194 -12.70 -15.54 0.41
C VAL A 194 -13.19 -14.75 1.62
N LEU A 195 -13.21 -13.41 1.50
CA LEU A 195 -13.54 -12.50 2.60
C LEU A 195 -15.04 -12.37 2.87
N CYS A 196 -15.88 -12.87 1.95
CA CYS A 196 -17.33 -12.91 2.08
C CYS A 196 -17.80 -14.37 1.99
N PRO A 197 -17.76 -15.16 3.08
CA PRO A 197 -18.17 -16.55 3.08
C PRO A 197 -19.59 -16.73 2.49
N GLY A 198 -19.71 -17.66 1.55
CA GLY A 198 -20.97 -17.94 0.85
C GLY A 198 -21.26 -17.05 -0.37
N LEU A 199 -20.48 -15.99 -0.60
CA LEU A 199 -20.58 -15.19 -1.82
C LEU A 199 -19.99 -15.96 -3.01
N THR A 200 -20.79 -16.10 -4.07
CA THR A 200 -20.33 -16.62 -5.35
C THR A 200 -19.81 -15.46 -6.21
N VAL A 201 -18.52 -15.48 -6.52
CA VAL A 201 -17.88 -14.51 -7.42
C VAL A 201 -17.56 -15.22 -8.73
N LYS A 202 -18.04 -14.66 -9.84
CA LYS A 202 -17.78 -15.18 -11.19
C LYS A 202 -16.98 -14.17 -11.99
N PHE A 203 -16.05 -14.64 -12.79
CA PHE A 203 -15.29 -13.81 -13.72
C PHE A 203 -15.25 -14.43 -15.10
N ASP A 204 -15.75 -13.72 -16.09
CA ASP A 204 -15.73 -14.10 -17.50
C ASP A 204 -14.78 -13.19 -18.27
N ASP A 205 -13.61 -13.69 -18.62
CA ASP A 205 -12.64 -13.03 -19.48
C ASP A 205 -12.94 -13.36 -20.95
N LYS A 206 -13.62 -12.45 -21.63
CA LYS A 206 -13.95 -12.61 -23.07
C LYS A 206 -12.77 -12.27 -23.98
N VAL A 207 -11.68 -11.70 -23.45
CA VAL A 207 -10.45 -11.45 -24.21
C VAL A 207 -9.65 -12.73 -24.40
N ASN A 208 -9.55 -13.55 -23.32
CA ASN A 208 -8.80 -14.81 -23.33
C ASN A 208 -9.69 -16.06 -23.33
N GLU A 209 -11.01 -15.90 -23.46
CA GLU A 209 -12.02 -16.98 -23.46
C GLU A 209 -11.94 -17.89 -22.22
N GLN A 210 -11.69 -17.29 -21.05
CA GLN A 210 -11.57 -17.98 -19.78
C GLN A 210 -12.68 -17.57 -18.82
N SER A 211 -13.18 -18.54 -18.03
CA SER A 211 -14.19 -18.29 -16.99
C SER A 211 -13.77 -18.91 -15.67
N TYR A 212 -14.00 -18.17 -14.61
CA TYR A 212 -13.66 -18.56 -13.24
C TYR A 212 -14.88 -18.39 -12.34
N SER A 213 -14.97 -19.25 -11.32
CA SER A 213 -16.01 -19.13 -10.30
C SER A 213 -15.43 -19.54 -8.94
N TRP A 214 -15.63 -18.73 -7.94
CA TRP A 214 -15.18 -18.98 -6.57
C TRP A 214 -16.34 -18.83 -5.59
N CYS A 215 -16.42 -19.74 -4.63
CA CYS A 215 -17.28 -19.65 -3.47
C CYS A 215 -16.61 -20.40 -2.31
N TYR A 216 -16.30 -19.69 -1.24
CA TYR A 216 -15.65 -20.24 -0.05
C TYR A 216 -16.64 -20.24 1.11
N ILE A 217 -17.00 -21.43 1.60
CA ILE A 217 -17.96 -21.57 2.71
C ILE A 217 -17.27 -21.26 4.05
N ALA A 218 -16.07 -21.82 4.26
CA ALA A 218 -15.27 -21.54 5.44
C ALA A 218 -14.30 -20.36 5.25
N GLY A 219 -14.49 -19.57 4.18
CA GLY A 219 -13.82 -18.29 3.95
C GLY A 219 -12.30 -18.39 3.96
N ILE A 220 -11.67 -17.59 4.81
CA ILE A 220 -10.20 -17.45 4.89
C ILE A 220 -9.48 -18.73 5.29
N ARG A 221 -10.14 -19.65 6.01
CA ARG A 221 -9.56 -20.94 6.37
C ARG A 221 -9.28 -21.79 5.13
N ASP A 222 -10.30 -22.02 4.32
CA ASP A 222 -10.19 -22.89 3.14
C ASP A 222 -9.19 -22.32 2.14
N TYR A 223 -9.16 -21.00 2.03
CA TYR A 223 -8.22 -20.31 1.16
C TYR A 223 -6.76 -20.49 1.62
N LEU A 224 -6.49 -20.34 2.94
CA LEU A 224 -5.16 -20.55 3.46
C LEU A 224 -4.71 -22.01 3.30
N VAL A 225 -5.58 -22.98 3.58
CA VAL A 225 -5.30 -24.41 3.40
C VAL A 225 -5.00 -24.74 1.94
N ASP A 226 -5.80 -24.22 0.99
CA ASP A 226 -5.58 -24.45 -0.45
C ASP A 226 -4.24 -23.85 -0.92
N ALA A 227 -3.88 -22.68 -0.41
CA ALA A 227 -2.63 -22.00 -0.78
C ALA A 227 -1.37 -22.74 -0.32
N VAL A 228 -1.44 -23.48 0.78
CA VAL A 228 -0.28 -24.19 1.39
C VAL A 228 -0.41 -25.72 1.31
N LYS A 229 -1.31 -26.23 0.47
CA LYS A 229 -1.64 -27.67 0.38
C LYS A 229 -0.45 -28.60 0.13
N ASP A 230 0.58 -28.08 -0.55
CA ASP A 230 1.80 -28.83 -0.90
C ASP A 230 2.93 -28.64 0.12
N CYS A 231 2.64 -27.97 1.26
CA CYS A 231 3.62 -27.65 2.30
C CYS A 231 3.34 -28.44 3.58
N ILE A 232 4.39 -28.70 4.35
CA ILE A 232 4.27 -29.20 5.73
C ILE A 232 3.89 -28.02 6.63
N THR A 233 2.75 -28.14 7.31
CA THR A 233 2.18 -27.08 8.13
C THR A 233 2.20 -27.42 9.61
N LEU A 234 2.30 -26.40 10.44
CA LEU A 234 2.19 -26.46 11.90
C LEU A 234 1.28 -25.32 12.39
N PRO A 235 0.11 -25.59 12.93
CA PRO A 235 -0.57 -26.90 13.01
C PRO A 235 -1.00 -27.43 11.61
N GLU A 236 -1.43 -28.68 11.55
CA GLU A 236 -1.98 -29.26 10.31
C GLU A 236 -3.25 -28.52 9.84
N GLN A 237 -4.10 -28.12 10.78
CA GLN A 237 -5.24 -27.25 10.54
C GLN A 237 -4.95 -25.86 11.09
N PRO A 238 -5.20 -24.77 10.33
CA PRO A 238 -4.92 -23.42 10.79
C PRO A 238 -5.58 -23.08 12.13
N PHE A 239 -4.89 -22.31 12.97
CA PHE A 239 -5.53 -21.59 14.06
C PHE A 239 -6.44 -20.52 13.46
N VAL A 240 -7.74 -20.72 13.60
CA VAL A 240 -8.77 -19.81 13.08
C VAL A 240 -9.57 -19.20 14.21
N GLY A 241 -10.04 -17.99 13.99
CA GLY A 241 -10.98 -17.36 14.91
C GLY A 241 -11.75 -16.25 14.22
N SER A 242 -12.87 -15.91 14.83
CA SER A 242 -13.75 -14.84 14.45
C SER A 242 -14.30 -14.17 15.70
N PHE A 243 -14.27 -12.86 15.74
CA PHE A 243 -14.84 -12.08 16.84
C PHE A 243 -15.50 -10.82 16.31
N ALA A 244 -16.72 -10.55 16.77
CA ALA A 244 -17.48 -9.37 16.40
C ALA A 244 -17.88 -8.59 17.66
N ALA A 245 -17.49 -7.32 17.71
CA ALA A 245 -17.97 -6.31 18.65
C ALA A 245 -18.99 -5.40 17.95
N SER A 246 -19.44 -4.36 18.63
CA SER A 246 -20.43 -3.43 18.09
C SER A 246 -19.88 -2.56 16.95
N THR A 247 -18.61 -2.25 16.95
CA THR A 247 -17.94 -1.32 16.03
C THR A 247 -16.82 -1.94 15.23
N GLU A 248 -16.28 -3.09 15.67
CA GLU A 248 -15.22 -3.83 15.00
C GLU A 248 -15.55 -5.32 14.95
N ALA A 249 -15.06 -5.98 13.89
CA ALA A 249 -15.05 -7.43 13.80
C ALA A 249 -13.74 -7.89 13.15
N VAL A 250 -13.22 -9.04 13.59
CA VAL A 250 -11.97 -9.57 13.07
C VAL A 250 -12.08 -11.07 12.84
N ASP A 251 -11.62 -11.51 11.68
CA ASP A 251 -11.48 -12.91 11.29
C ASP A 251 -10.01 -13.17 10.98
N TRP A 252 -9.47 -14.32 11.42
CA TRP A 252 -8.09 -14.69 11.14
C TRP A 252 -7.95 -16.19 10.90
N ALA A 253 -6.94 -16.54 10.10
CA ALA A 253 -6.42 -17.88 9.92
C ALA A 253 -4.89 -17.81 9.94
N VAL A 254 -4.24 -18.63 10.75
CA VAL A 254 -2.79 -18.59 10.97
C VAL A 254 -2.25 -20.01 11.05
N LEU A 255 -1.10 -20.24 10.41
CA LEU A 255 -0.28 -21.43 10.54
C LEU A 255 1.19 -21.13 10.25
N TRP A 256 2.06 -22.07 10.49
CA TRP A 256 3.50 -21.94 10.21
C TRP A 256 3.95 -23.01 9.21
N LEU A 257 4.99 -22.69 8.42
CA LEU A 257 5.61 -23.57 7.44
C LEU A 257 7.05 -23.94 7.88
N PRO A 258 7.24 -24.92 8.79
CA PRO A 258 8.54 -25.19 9.40
C PRO A 258 9.63 -25.57 8.38
N GLU A 259 9.28 -26.28 7.33
CA GLU A 259 10.20 -26.77 6.30
C GLU A 259 10.34 -25.81 5.11
N GLY A 260 9.68 -24.64 5.17
CA GLY A 260 9.64 -23.66 4.10
C GLY A 260 8.44 -23.82 3.19
N GLY A 261 8.41 -23.05 2.12
CA GLY A 261 7.30 -22.92 1.16
C GLY A 261 7.01 -21.47 0.85
N GLU A 262 6.12 -21.25 -0.08
CA GLU A 262 5.61 -19.91 -0.40
C GLU A 262 4.69 -19.43 0.72
N LEU A 263 5.03 -18.27 1.29
CA LEU A 263 4.27 -17.71 2.41
C LEU A 263 3.10 -16.88 1.88
N LEU A 264 1.88 -17.26 2.26
CA LEU A 264 0.71 -16.41 2.09
C LEU A 264 0.58 -15.49 3.31
N THR A 265 0.77 -14.19 3.10
CA THR A 265 0.70 -13.17 4.17
C THR A 265 -0.20 -12.02 3.72
N GLU A 266 -1.50 -12.16 3.95
CA GLU A 266 -2.50 -11.20 3.49
C GLU A 266 -3.25 -10.57 4.65
N SER A 267 -3.47 -9.26 4.57
CA SER A 267 -4.32 -8.54 5.51
C SER A 267 -5.27 -7.60 4.80
N TYR A 268 -6.46 -7.45 5.38
CA TYR A 268 -7.57 -6.72 4.79
C TYR A 268 -8.28 -5.86 5.86
N VAL A 269 -8.76 -4.70 5.45
CA VAL A 269 -9.61 -3.83 6.26
C VAL A 269 -10.83 -3.45 5.45
N ASN A 270 -12.03 -3.80 5.94
CA ASN A 270 -13.28 -3.62 5.21
C ASN A 270 -13.19 -4.16 3.77
N LEU A 271 -12.60 -5.36 3.62
CA LEU A 271 -12.34 -6.06 2.35
C LEU A 271 -11.32 -5.37 1.42
N ILE A 272 -10.68 -4.29 1.84
CA ILE A 272 -9.63 -3.62 1.09
C ILE A 272 -8.30 -4.28 1.45
N PRO A 273 -7.51 -4.72 0.47
CA PRO A 273 -6.20 -5.31 0.74
C PRO A 273 -5.23 -4.26 1.29
N THR A 274 -4.57 -4.60 2.39
CA THR A 274 -3.55 -3.74 3.01
C THR A 274 -2.17 -4.36 2.76
N ALA A 275 -1.65 -4.20 1.55
CA ALA A 275 -0.39 -4.81 1.14
C ALA A 275 0.81 -4.44 2.03
N GLN A 276 0.78 -3.27 2.65
CA GLN A 276 1.79 -2.81 3.60
C GLN A 276 1.39 -3.08 5.07
N GLY A 277 0.35 -3.89 5.30
CA GLY A 277 -0.14 -4.22 6.64
C GLY A 277 -0.72 -3.02 7.37
N GLY A 278 -0.27 -2.80 8.59
CA GLY A 278 -0.71 -1.69 9.44
C GLY A 278 -0.94 -2.11 10.88
N THR A 279 -1.67 -1.28 11.62
CA THR A 279 -1.92 -1.46 13.06
C THR A 279 -2.61 -2.78 13.39
N HIS A 280 -3.53 -3.28 12.55
CA HIS A 280 -4.22 -4.56 12.75
C HIS A 280 -3.27 -5.76 12.60
N ALA A 281 -2.38 -5.76 11.59
CA ALA A 281 -1.38 -6.81 11.43
C ALA A 281 -0.37 -6.80 12.59
N ASN A 282 0.00 -5.61 13.09
CA ASN A 282 0.83 -5.49 14.29
C ASN A 282 0.10 -6.04 15.53
N GLY A 283 -1.22 -5.82 15.62
CA GLY A 283 -2.05 -6.41 16.68
C GLY A 283 -2.04 -7.93 16.65
N LEU A 284 -2.17 -8.55 15.46
CA LEU A 284 -2.07 -10.00 15.30
C LEU A 284 -0.70 -10.52 15.79
N ARG A 285 0.39 -9.90 15.35
CA ARG A 285 1.76 -10.25 15.79
C ARG A 285 1.92 -10.18 17.30
N GLN A 286 1.42 -9.12 17.90
CA GLN A 286 1.52 -8.90 19.34
C GLN A 286 0.68 -9.93 20.12
N GLY A 287 -0.56 -10.17 19.71
CA GLY A 287 -1.45 -11.14 20.37
C GLY A 287 -0.88 -12.57 20.35
N LEU A 288 -0.39 -13.03 19.19
CA LEU A 288 0.26 -14.33 19.06
C LEU A 288 1.51 -14.45 19.94
N LEU A 289 2.36 -13.43 19.96
CA LEU A 289 3.58 -13.41 20.76
C LEU A 289 3.29 -13.47 22.26
N GLU A 290 2.35 -12.65 22.74
CA GLU A 290 2.03 -12.58 24.17
C GLU A 290 1.46 -13.91 24.67
N ALA A 291 0.50 -14.48 23.94
CA ALA A 291 -0.08 -15.77 24.30
C ALA A 291 0.95 -16.91 24.32
N LEU A 292 1.83 -16.96 23.30
CA LEU A 292 2.86 -17.99 23.24
C LEU A 292 3.93 -17.81 24.33
N ARG A 293 4.30 -16.58 24.67
CA ARG A 293 5.21 -16.29 25.80
C ARG A 293 4.62 -16.78 27.12
N GLU A 294 3.36 -16.42 27.42
CA GLU A 294 2.67 -16.87 28.64
C GLU A 294 2.59 -18.39 28.71
N PHE A 295 2.27 -19.05 27.60
CA PHE A 295 2.26 -20.52 27.52
C PHE A 295 3.63 -21.12 27.81
N CYS A 296 4.70 -20.59 27.19
CA CYS A 296 6.06 -21.07 27.41
C CYS A 296 6.56 -20.82 28.83
N GLU A 297 6.24 -19.68 29.43
CA GLU A 297 6.59 -19.34 30.82
C GLU A 297 5.87 -20.27 31.81
N PHE A 298 4.57 -20.44 31.66
CA PHE A 298 3.78 -21.29 32.53
C PHE A 298 4.25 -22.76 32.53
N ARG A 299 4.71 -23.26 31.39
CA ARG A 299 5.20 -24.63 31.22
C ARG A 299 6.71 -24.79 31.37
N ASN A 300 7.43 -23.71 31.68
CA ASN A 300 8.90 -23.70 31.80
C ASN A 300 9.63 -24.24 30.55
N LEU A 301 9.13 -23.92 29.36
CA LEU A 301 9.70 -24.39 28.10
C LEU A 301 10.89 -23.53 27.64
N LEU A 302 11.03 -22.30 28.13
CA LEU A 302 12.08 -21.37 27.69
C LEU A 302 13.44 -21.75 28.29
N PRO A 303 14.47 -22.04 27.46
CA PRO A 303 15.83 -22.21 27.94
C PRO A 303 16.36 -20.94 28.60
N ARG A 304 17.28 -21.09 29.55
CA ARG A 304 17.89 -19.93 30.23
C ARG A 304 18.50 -18.93 29.25
N GLY A 305 18.10 -17.67 29.40
CA GLY A 305 18.62 -16.55 28.59
C GLY A 305 17.97 -16.41 27.20
N ILE A 306 16.96 -17.20 26.88
CA ILE A 306 16.16 -17.06 25.67
C ILE A 306 14.88 -16.30 25.99
N LYS A 307 14.60 -15.25 25.20
CA LYS A 307 13.34 -14.52 25.19
C LYS A 307 12.83 -14.50 23.75
N LEU A 308 11.60 -14.94 23.57
CA LEU A 308 10.94 -14.87 22.27
C LEU A 308 10.71 -13.40 21.87
N THR A 309 11.00 -13.08 20.61
CA THR A 309 10.70 -11.77 19.99
C THR A 309 9.58 -11.94 18.97
N PRO A 310 8.96 -10.84 18.49
CA PRO A 310 7.95 -10.94 17.45
C PRO A 310 8.47 -11.65 16.19
N GLU A 311 9.73 -11.47 15.84
CA GLU A 311 10.37 -12.10 14.68
C GLU A 311 10.42 -13.62 14.81
N ASP A 312 10.70 -14.15 16.00
CA ASP A 312 10.81 -15.60 16.25
C ASP A 312 9.46 -16.31 16.04
N VAL A 313 8.35 -15.64 16.38
CA VAL A 313 6.99 -16.16 16.21
C VAL A 313 6.49 -15.93 14.79
N TRP A 314 6.91 -14.83 14.16
CA TRP A 314 6.46 -14.42 12.83
C TRP A 314 7.24 -15.10 11.70
N ASP A 315 8.42 -15.65 11.99
CA ASP A 315 9.20 -16.39 11.00
C ASP A 315 8.40 -17.61 10.51
N ARG A 316 8.29 -17.73 9.19
CA ARG A 316 7.53 -18.77 8.51
C ARG A 316 6.02 -18.80 8.86
N CYS A 317 5.47 -17.71 9.37
CA CYS A 317 4.06 -17.56 9.66
C CYS A 317 3.27 -17.18 8.41
N ALA A 318 2.42 -18.06 7.93
CA ALA A 318 1.43 -17.76 6.90
C ALA A 318 0.11 -17.38 7.56
N TYR A 319 -0.51 -16.29 7.10
CA TYR A 319 -1.73 -15.79 7.71
C TYR A 319 -2.62 -15.05 6.74
N ILE A 320 -3.91 -15.04 7.07
CA ILE A 320 -4.90 -14.15 6.51
C ILE A 320 -5.61 -13.47 7.66
N LEU A 321 -5.67 -12.13 7.60
CA LEU A 321 -6.32 -11.30 8.60
C LEU A 321 -7.34 -10.39 7.93
N SER A 322 -8.59 -10.46 8.35
CA SER A 322 -9.67 -9.60 7.88
C SER A 322 -10.25 -8.80 9.05
N LEU A 323 -10.00 -7.50 9.06
CA LEU A 323 -10.58 -6.57 10.03
C LEU A 323 -11.75 -5.83 9.37
N LYS A 324 -12.88 -5.76 10.05
CA LYS A 324 -13.99 -4.87 9.72
C LYS A 324 -14.11 -3.84 10.83
N MET A 325 -14.12 -2.56 10.50
CA MET A 325 -14.23 -1.49 11.49
C MET A 325 -14.94 -0.27 10.90
N GLN A 326 -15.57 0.48 11.80
CA GLN A 326 -16.15 1.77 11.44
C GLN A 326 -15.01 2.81 11.30
N GLU A 327 -15.13 3.66 10.28
CA GLU A 327 -14.21 4.80 10.05
C GLU A 327 -12.71 4.45 10.07
N PRO A 328 -12.24 3.46 9.29
CA PRO A 328 -10.83 3.14 9.25
C PRO A 328 -10.01 4.30 8.67
N GLN A 329 -8.87 4.58 9.29
CA GLN A 329 -7.92 5.57 8.80
C GLN A 329 -6.74 4.86 8.14
N PHE A 330 -6.40 5.27 6.92
CA PHE A 330 -5.30 4.72 6.16
C PHE A 330 -4.17 5.74 5.99
N ALA A 331 -2.96 5.25 5.81
CA ALA A 331 -1.82 6.05 5.43
C ALA A 331 -1.81 6.19 3.89
N GLY A 332 -2.51 7.21 3.36
CA GLY A 332 -2.58 7.50 1.93
C GLY A 332 -3.87 7.02 1.25
N GLN A 333 -4.11 7.53 0.03
CA GLN A 333 -5.33 7.32 -0.75
C GLN A 333 -5.45 5.88 -1.28
N THR A 334 -4.35 5.20 -1.55
CA THR A 334 -4.31 3.80 -2.02
C THR A 334 -4.74 2.78 -0.96
N LYS A 335 -4.91 3.24 0.31
CA LYS A 335 -5.39 2.43 1.44
C LYS A 335 -4.53 1.18 1.75
N GLU A 336 -3.28 1.17 1.35
CA GLU A 336 -2.39 0.01 1.48
C GLU A 336 -1.97 -0.29 2.92
N ARG A 337 -2.10 0.68 3.83
CA ARG A 337 -1.70 0.55 5.23
C ARG A 337 -2.70 1.17 6.19
N LEU A 338 -3.19 0.39 7.15
CA LEU A 338 -4.05 0.90 8.22
C LEU A 338 -3.24 1.67 9.27
N SER A 339 -3.73 2.86 9.66
CA SER A 339 -3.12 3.71 10.69
C SER A 339 -3.97 3.87 11.97
N SER A 340 -5.20 3.38 12.00
CA SER A 340 -6.10 3.45 13.17
C SER A 340 -5.49 2.75 14.38
N ARG A 341 -5.12 3.49 15.44
CA ARG A 341 -4.41 2.93 16.61
C ARG A 341 -5.24 1.90 17.37
N GLN A 342 -6.55 2.12 17.50
CA GLN A 342 -7.47 1.21 18.19
C GLN A 342 -7.46 -0.21 17.61
N ALA A 343 -7.27 -0.34 16.30
CA ALA A 343 -7.22 -1.65 15.63
C ALA A 343 -6.12 -2.56 16.19
N SER A 344 -4.96 -2.01 16.58
CA SER A 344 -3.87 -2.79 17.16
C SER A 344 -4.27 -3.39 18.51
N SER A 345 -4.83 -2.58 19.39
CA SER A 345 -5.24 -3.04 20.74
C SER A 345 -6.41 -4.04 20.66
N PHE A 346 -7.39 -3.77 19.79
CA PHE A 346 -8.53 -4.66 19.58
C PHE A 346 -8.09 -6.03 19.08
N VAL A 347 -7.34 -6.07 17.98
CA VAL A 347 -6.87 -7.34 17.39
C VAL A 347 -5.94 -8.08 18.34
N SER A 348 -5.00 -7.37 18.99
CA SER A 348 -4.07 -8.00 19.94
C SER A 348 -4.80 -8.63 21.11
N GLY A 349 -5.77 -7.96 21.72
CA GLY A 349 -6.54 -8.52 22.83
C GLY A 349 -7.32 -9.77 22.43
N VAL A 350 -8.11 -9.67 21.36
CA VAL A 350 -8.94 -10.79 20.88
C VAL A 350 -8.10 -12.01 20.48
N VAL A 351 -7.02 -11.78 19.73
CA VAL A 351 -6.15 -12.87 19.27
C VAL A 351 -5.39 -13.49 20.44
N LYS A 352 -4.89 -12.68 21.39
CA LYS A 352 -4.21 -13.18 22.58
C LYS A 352 -5.11 -14.13 23.38
N ASP A 353 -6.34 -13.70 23.67
CA ASP A 353 -7.27 -14.50 24.47
C ASP A 353 -7.64 -15.81 23.74
N SER A 354 -7.98 -15.71 22.46
CA SER A 354 -8.34 -16.87 21.65
C SER A 354 -7.16 -17.84 21.46
N PHE A 355 -5.96 -17.33 21.25
CA PHE A 355 -4.78 -18.15 21.06
C PHE A 355 -4.32 -18.81 22.36
N SER A 356 -4.44 -18.12 23.50
CA SER A 356 -4.17 -18.69 24.81
C SER A 356 -5.09 -19.88 25.11
N LEU A 357 -6.38 -19.79 24.78
CA LEU A 357 -7.31 -20.91 24.91
C LEU A 357 -6.91 -22.06 23.98
N TRP A 358 -6.67 -21.77 22.71
CA TRP A 358 -6.29 -22.77 21.71
C TRP A 358 -4.99 -23.52 22.07
N LEU A 359 -3.96 -22.81 22.56
CA LEU A 359 -2.70 -23.42 23.03
C LEU A 359 -2.92 -24.39 24.18
N ASN A 360 -3.86 -24.09 25.07
CA ASN A 360 -4.17 -24.96 26.20
C ASN A 360 -5.06 -26.15 25.81
N GLU A 361 -5.90 -26.02 24.81
CA GLU A 361 -6.72 -27.14 24.28
C GLU A 361 -5.87 -28.11 23.43
N HIS A 362 -4.86 -27.60 22.72
CA HIS A 362 -4.04 -28.35 21.77
C HIS A 362 -2.57 -28.47 22.26
N THR A 363 -2.37 -28.96 23.47
CA THR A 363 -1.09 -28.87 24.18
C THR A 363 0.10 -29.48 23.44
N GLU A 364 -0.07 -30.59 22.72
CA GLU A 364 1.00 -31.24 21.95
C GLU A 364 1.43 -30.38 20.76
N ILE A 365 0.47 -29.82 20.03
CA ILE A 365 0.71 -28.93 18.90
C ILE A 365 1.33 -27.61 19.40
N ALA A 366 0.82 -27.08 20.51
CA ALA A 366 1.34 -25.87 21.15
C ALA A 366 2.79 -26.04 21.60
N GLN A 367 3.15 -27.21 22.11
CA GLN A 367 4.53 -27.52 22.47
C GLN A 367 5.43 -27.59 21.24
N ALA A 368 5.01 -28.26 20.16
CA ALA A 368 5.75 -28.29 18.90
C ALA A 368 5.94 -26.89 18.32
N LEU A 369 4.91 -26.05 18.38
CA LEU A 369 5.00 -24.64 17.95
C LEU A 369 5.96 -23.83 18.83
N ALA A 370 5.90 -24.01 20.13
CA ALA A 370 6.82 -23.36 21.06
C ALA A 370 8.28 -23.77 20.79
N GLU A 371 8.55 -25.06 20.58
CA GLU A 371 9.86 -25.59 20.21
C GLU A 371 10.35 -25.00 18.88
N PHE A 372 9.47 -24.90 17.88
CA PHE A 372 9.78 -24.25 16.60
C PHE A 372 10.20 -22.78 16.79
N CYS A 373 9.42 -21.98 17.52
CA CYS A 373 9.74 -20.58 17.80
C CYS A 373 11.00 -20.42 18.68
N ILE A 374 11.22 -21.31 19.64
CA ILE A 374 12.45 -21.33 20.45
C ILE A 374 13.67 -21.63 19.58
N ASN A 375 13.54 -22.57 18.63
CA ASN A 375 14.61 -22.86 17.67
C ASN A 375 14.92 -21.64 16.78
N ASN A 376 13.91 -20.90 16.35
CA ASN A 376 14.09 -19.63 15.61
C ASN A 376 14.83 -18.59 16.46
N ALA A 377 14.43 -18.41 17.73
CA ALA A 377 15.14 -17.55 18.67
C ALA A 377 16.60 -17.98 18.88
N GLN A 378 16.87 -19.29 18.97
CA GLN A 378 18.23 -19.81 19.07
C GLN A 378 19.05 -19.55 17.80
N LYS A 379 18.44 -19.76 16.62
CA LYS A 379 19.08 -19.45 15.32
C LYS A 379 19.41 -17.95 15.24
N ARG A 380 18.47 -17.08 15.60
CA ARG A 380 18.68 -15.64 15.65
C ARG A 380 19.84 -15.28 16.60
N LEU A 381 19.82 -15.74 17.85
CA LEU A 381 20.89 -15.50 18.82
C LEU A 381 22.25 -16.07 18.42
N ARG A 382 22.27 -17.20 17.69
CA ARG A 382 23.52 -17.76 17.13
C ARG A 382 24.00 -16.91 15.95
N ALA A 383 23.09 -16.43 15.09
CA ALA A 383 23.40 -15.50 14.02
C ALA A 383 23.92 -14.17 14.58
N GLU A 384 23.29 -13.61 15.60
CA GLU A 384 23.75 -12.42 16.31
C GLU A 384 25.15 -12.62 16.92
N LYS A 385 25.44 -13.80 17.50
CA LYS A 385 26.78 -14.13 18.00
C LYS A 385 27.82 -14.35 16.89
N LYS A 386 27.41 -14.82 15.70
CA LYS A 386 28.30 -14.97 14.53
C LYS A 386 28.52 -13.65 13.79
N ILE A 387 27.54 -12.76 13.82
CA ILE A 387 27.58 -11.40 13.24
C ILE A 387 28.04 -10.41 14.32
N VAL A 388 29.03 -10.74 15.11
CA VAL A 388 29.91 -9.69 15.64
C VAL A 388 30.56 -9.10 14.40
N ARG A 389 30.23 -7.84 14.08
CA ARG A 389 30.92 -7.08 13.03
C ARG A 389 32.41 -7.43 13.14
N LYS A 390 32.97 -8.12 12.12
CA LYS A 390 34.41 -8.24 12.01
C LYS A 390 34.93 -6.82 12.11
N LYS A 391 35.56 -6.45 13.20
CA LYS A 391 36.39 -5.24 13.22
C LYS A 391 37.27 -5.37 12.00
N VAL A 392 37.17 -4.37 11.12
CA VAL A 392 37.94 -4.33 9.87
C VAL A 392 39.41 -4.20 10.25
N THR A 393 40.04 -5.32 10.55
CA THR A 393 41.49 -5.38 10.83
C THR A 393 42.31 -5.80 9.60
N ALA A 394 41.62 -6.07 8.46
CA ALA A 394 42.31 -6.50 7.21
C ALA A 394 41.45 -6.23 5.93
N GLY A 395 40.60 -5.19 5.87
CA GLY A 395 39.87 -4.78 4.67
C GLY A 395 40.15 -3.31 4.29
N PRO A 396 39.60 -2.81 3.16
CA PRO A 396 39.77 -1.41 2.79
C PRO A 396 39.22 -0.53 3.90
N ALA A 397 39.94 0.55 4.21
CA ALA A 397 39.51 1.51 5.24
C ALA A 397 38.12 2.08 4.90
N LEU A 398 37.23 2.14 5.89
CA LEU A 398 35.90 2.73 5.69
C LEU A 398 36.02 4.17 5.20
N PRO A 399 35.12 4.64 4.31
CA PRO A 399 35.16 6.01 3.82
C PRO A 399 35.16 7.02 4.97
N GLY A 400 36.08 7.97 4.97
CA GLY A 400 36.20 8.97 6.06
C GLY A 400 34.96 9.85 6.23
N LYS A 401 34.12 9.95 5.20
CA LYS A 401 32.84 10.67 5.24
C LYS A 401 31.69 9.87 5.90
N LEU A 402 31.85 8.55 6.07
CA LEU A 402 30.86 7.69 6.72
C LEU A 402 30.83 7.94 8.24
N ALA A 403 29.67 8.34 8.75
CA ALA A 403 29.38 8.33 10.18
C ALA A 403 28.67 7.02 10.53
N ASP A 404 29.44 6.00 10.90
CA ASP A 404 28.95 4.65 11.16
C ASP A 404 28.11 4.57 12.45
N CYS A 405 27.26 3.57 12.59
CA CYS A 405 26.52 3.26 13.79
C CYS A 405 27.34 2.36 14.74
N SER A 406 27.04 2.41 16.03
CA SER A 406 27.80 1.66 17.05
C SER A 406 27.26 0.25 17.29
N GLY A 407 26.00 -0.02 16.94
CA GLY A 407 25.35 -1.31 17.10
C GLY A 407 25.94 -2.38 16.19
N SER A 408 25.86 -3.64 16.59
CA SER A 408 26.41 -4.79 15.87
C SER A 408 25.32 -5.61 15.15
N ASP A 409 24.06 -5.27 15.35
CA ASP A 409 22.92 -5.97 14.74
C ASP A 409 22.67 -5.43 13.33
N VAL A 410 23.08 -6.22 12.31
CA VAL A 410 22.90 -5.87 10.91
C VAL A 410 21.41 -5.74 10.55
N SER A 411 20.55 -6.57 11.12
CA SER A 411 19.12 -6.58 10.80
C SER A 411 18.41 -5.28 11.19
N ARG A 412 18.89 -4.61 12.23
CA ARG A 412 18.40 -3.31 12.70
C ARG A 412 19.16 -2.12 12.12
N SER A 413 20.38 -2.34 11.63
CA SER A 413 21.21 -1.24 11.17
C SER A 413 20.79 -0.71 9.81
N GLU A 414 20.88 0.60 9.65
CA GLU A 414 20.44 1.35 8.49
C GLU A 414 21.52 2.29 8.02
N LEU A 415 21.77 2.33 6.72
CA LEU A 415 22.66 3.29 6.10
C LEU A 415 21.84 4.33 5.32
N PHE A 416 21.95 5.58 5.70
CA PHE A 416 21.37 6.69 4.94
C PHE A 416 22.42 7.27 4.00
N LEU A 417 22.18 7.15 2.69
CA LEU A 417 22.92 7.84 1.64
C LEU A 417 22.27 9.21 1.43
N VAL A 418 22.95 10.27 1.86
CA VAL A 418 22.35 11.62 1.98
C VAL A 418 22.96 12.55 0.95
N GLU A 419 22.14 13.29 0.23
CA GLU A 419 22.57 14.30 -0.73
C GLU A 419 23.26 15.47 -0.02
N GLY A 420 24.53 15.72 -0.40
CA GLY A 420 25.30 16.86 0.03
C GLY A 420 25.83 16.83 1.48
N ASP A 421 26.86 17.63 1.72
CA ASP A 421 27.50 17.71 3.04
C ASP A 421 26.62 18.47 4.07
N SER A 422 25.79 19.43 3.64
CA SER A 422 24.90 20.20 4.52
C SER A 422 23.81 19.31 5.11
N ALA A 423 23.03 18.65 4.27
CA ALA A 423 22.00 17.71 4.72
C ALA A 423 22.61 16.50 5.46
N GLY A 424 23.79 16.04 5.01
CA GLY A 424 24.57 15.02 5.72
C GLY A 424 24.96 15.43 7.13
N GLY A 425 25.25 16.73 7.36
CA GLY A 425 25.52 17.28 8.69
C GLY A 425 24.30 17.24 9.60
N SER A 426 23.14 17.65 9.11
CA SER A 426 21.86 17.57 9.83
C SER A 426 21.48 16.11 10.12
N ALA A 427 21.61 15.22 9.13
CA ALA A 427 21.31 13.79 9.29
C ALA A 427 22.25 13.10 10.32
N LYS A 428 23.54 13.46 10.35
CA LYS A 428 24.49 12.96 11.36
C LYS A 428 24.09 13.36 12.78
N GLN A 429 23.47 14.51 12.96
CA GLN A 429 22.95 14.96 14.26
C GLN A 429 21.59 14.34 14.59
N ALA A 430 20.76 14.15 13.57
CA ALA A 430 19.39 13.60 13.71
C ALA A 430 19.38 12.10 14.02
N ARG A 431 20.36 11.34 13.52
CA ARG A 431 20.38 9.87 13.55
C ARG A 431 20.37 9.26 14.94
N ASP A 432 19.86 8.09 15.08
CA ASP A 432 20.16 7.21 16.20
C ASP A 432 21.55 6.59 15.98
N ARG A 433 22.47 6.88 16.90
CA ARG A 433 23.86 6.43 16.78
C ARG A 433 24.05 4.94 16.99
N GLU A 434 23.08 4.29 17.60
CA GLU A 434 23.16 2.85 17.85
C GLU A 434 22.99 2.05 16.56
N TYR A 435 21.99 2.37 15.73
CA TYR A 435 21.66 1.56 14.56
C TYR A 435 21.61 2.32 13.23
N GLN A 436 21.74 3.66 13.23
CA GLN A 436 21.72 4.44 11.98
C GLN A 436 23.11 4.99 11.64
N ALA A 437 23.57 4.66 10.44
CA ALA A 437 24.76 5.23 9.82
C ALA A 437 24.36 6.27 8.77
N VAL A 438 25.21 7.27 8.54
CA VAL A 438 24.98 8.34 7.56
C VAL A 438 26.22 8.52 6.72
N MET A 439 26.07 8.50 5.39
CA MET A 439 27.11 8.79 4.43
C MET A 439 26.66 9.91 3.48
N PRO A 440 27.20 11.12 3.57
CA PRO A 440 26.92 12.17 2.61
C PRO A 440 27.57 11.86 1.25
N LEU A 441 26.86 12.18 0.18
CA LEU A 441 27.32 12.07 -1.21
C LEU A 441 27.70 13.46 -1.71
N ARG A 442 28.82 13.57 -2.44
CA ARG A 442 29.29 14.84 -2.98
C ARG A 442 28.81 15.02 -4.41
N GLY A 443 27.63 15.62 -4.55
CA GLY A 443 27.03 15.88 -5.86
C GLY A 443 26.40 14.65 -6.51
N LYS A 444 26.13 14.73 -7.81
CA LYS A 444 25.52 13.67 -8.60
C LYS A 444 26.52 12.53 -8.80
N ILE A 445 26.09 11.30 -8.49
CA ILE A 445 26.89 10.12 -8.78
C ILE A 445 26.98 9.87 -10.29
N LEU A 446 27.94 9.05 -10.68
CA LEU A 446 28.07 8.59 -12.07
C LEU A 446 26.75 7.92 -12.51
N ASN A 447 26.28 8.25 -13.71
CA ASN A 447 25.24 7.47 -14.35
C ASN A 447 25.79 6.08 -14.72
N THR A 448 25.45 5.09 -13.93
CA THR A 448 25.99 3.72 -14.04
C THR A 448 25.16 2.84 -14.97
N TRP A 449 24.05 3.34 -15.54
CA TRP A 449 23.12 2.54 -16.34
C TRP A 449 23.74 1.91 -17.59
N GLU A 450 24.66 2.63 -18.25
CA GLU A 450 25.36 2.16 -19.47
C GLU A 450 26.85 1.82 -19.20
N VAL A 451 27.24 1.59 -17.93
CA VAL A 451 28.64 1.35 -17.54
C VAL A 451 28.79 -0.05 -16.97
N ASP A 452 29.82 -0.77 -17.41
CA ASP A 452 30.13 -2.09 -16.91
C ASP A 452 30.55 -2.08 -15.43
N SER A 453 30.20 -3.13 -14.69
CA SER A 453 30.42 -3.23 -13.24
C SER A 453 31.88 -3.10 -12.83
N GLU A 454 32.81 -3.49 -13.67
CA GLU A 454 34.26 -3.33 -13.42
C GLU A 454 34.69 -1.86 -13.47
N GLN A 455 34.02 -1.05 -14.27
CA GLN A 455 34.36 0.36 -14.50
C GLN A 455 33.70 1.29 -13.49
N ILE A 456 32.59 0.90 -12.89
CA ILE A 456 31.85 1.79 -11.94
C ILE A 456 32.66 2.07 -10.67
N LEU A 457 33.50 1.13 -10.23
CA LEU A 457 34.36 1.28 -9.05
C LEU A 457 35.49 2.31 -9.26
N ALA A 458 35.72 2.77 -10.52
CA ALA A 458 36.60 3.92 -10.79
C ALA A 458 36.00 5.24 -10.26
N SER A 459 34.68 5.30 -10.06
CA SER A 459 34.02 6.41 -9.39
C SER A 459 34.19 6.30 -7.88
N GLN A 460 34.82 7.32 -7.29
CA GLN A 460 35.08 7.35 -5.85
C GLN A 460 33.79 7.20 -5.02
N GLU A 461 32.68 7.84 -5.47
CA GLU A 461 31.39 7.77 -4.77
C GLU A 461 30.81 6.36 -4.79
N VAL A 462 30.87 5.67 -5.94
CA VAL A 462 30.40 4.28 -6.07
C VAL A 462 31.27 3.32 -5.29
N HIS A 463 32.60 3.51 -5.33
CA HIS A 463 33.54 2.75 -4.52
C HIS A 463 33.27 2.92 -3.01
N ASP A 464 33.05 4.15 -2.56
CA ASP A 464 32.72 4.43 -1.16
C ASP A 464 31.41 3.78 -0.74
N ILE A 465 30.38 3.77 -1.61
CA ILE A 465 29.11 3.08 -1.37
C ILE A 465 29.37 1.57 -1.22
N SER A 466 30.08 0.95 -2.16
CA SER A 466 30.42 -0.48 -2.13
C SER A 466 31.14 -0.87 -0.83
N VAL A 467 32.17 -0.10 -0.44
CA VAL A 467 32.90 -0.32 0.81
C VAL A 467 32.02 -0.11 2.04
N ALA A 468 31.16 0.90 2.03
CA ALA A 468 30.26 1.19 3.16
C ALA A 468 29.24 0.06 3.37
N ILE A 469 28.59 -0.41 2.29
CA ILE A 469 27.61 -1.53 2.37
C ILE A 469 28.29 -2.89 2.60
N GLY A 470 29.57 -3.03 2.27
CA GLY A 470 30.34 -4.27 2.42
C GLY A 470 30.12 -5.28 1.31
N LEU A 471 29.72 -4.85 0.11
CA LEU A 471 29.43 -5.72 -1.04
C LEU A 471 30.09 -5.20 -2.30
N ASP A 472 30.61 -6.12 -3.09
CA ASP A 472 31.08 -5.83 -4.44
C ASP A 472 29.92 -5.80 -5.44
N PRO A 473 30.01 -5.00 -6.53
CA PRO A 473 29.02 -5.00 -7.59
C PRO A 473 28.78 -6.41 -8.15
N ASN A 474 27.52 -6.72 -8.47
CA ASN A 474 27.05 -8.03 -8.95
C ASN A 474 27.28 -9.22 -8.00
N SER A 475 27.61 -8.97 -6.73
CA SER A 475 27.66 -10.04 -5.74
C SER A 475 26.26 -10.57 -5.44
N ALA A 476 26.07 -11.89 -5.56
CA ALA A 476 24.86 -12.57 -5.09
C ALA A 476 24.95 -12.93 -3.60
N ASP A 477 26.16 -12.93 -3.02
CA ASP A 477 26.39 -13.25 -1.61
C ASP A 477 26.24 -12.01 -0.74
N LEU A 478 25.19 -11.96 0.07
CA LEU A 478 24.90 -10.88 1.02
C LEU A 478 25.50 -11.11 2.41
N SER A 479 26.32 -12.16 2.59
CA SER A 479 26.89 -12.51 3.91
C SER A 479 27.80 -11.44 4.52
N GLN A 480 28.33 -10.52 3.70
CA GLN A 480 29.17 -9.41 4.12
C GLN A 480 28.41 -8.08 4.29
N LEU A 481 27.10 -8.11 4.06
CA LEU A 481 26.24 -6.92 4.19
C LEU A 481 26.36 -6.30 5.59
N ARG A 482 26.60 -4.98 5.63
CA ARG A 482 26.85 -4.25 6.87
C ARG A 482 25.60 -3.61 7.46
N TYR A 483 24.57 -3.37 6.66
CA TYR A 483 23.34 -2.71 7.06
C TYR A 483 22.12 -3.45 6.50
N GLY A 484 21.13 -3.71 7.35
CA GLY A 484 19.87 -4.35 6.97
C GLY A 484 18.99 -3.49 6.07
N LYS A 485 19.21 -2.16 6.09
CA LYS A 485 18.54 -1.24 5.16
C LYS A 485 19.53 -0.22 4.61
N VAL A 486 19.41 0.06 3.33
CA VAL A 486 20.08 1.17 2.64
C VAL A 486 19.00 2.16 2.22
N CYS A 487 19.01 3.34 2.82
CA CYS A 487 18.00 4.37 2.62
C CYS A 487 18.58 5.51 1.79
N ILE A 488 18.01 5.78 0.62
CA ILE A 488 18.34 6.92 -0.23
C ILE A 488 17.59 8.13 0.32
N LEU A 489 18.30 9.19 0.67
CA LEU A 489 17.75 10.43 1.20
C LEU A 489 18.26 11.62 0.37
N ALA A 490 17.41 12.10 -0.52
CA ALA A 490 17.66 13.20 -1.44
C ALA A 490 16.65 14.34 -1.21
N ASP A 491 16.99 15.53 -1.65
CA ASP A 491 16.10 16.68 -1.64
C ASP A 491 14.86 16.41 -2.51
N ALA A 492 13.74 17.03 -2.18
CA ALA A 492 12.50 16.85 -2.94
C ALA A 492 12.42 17.77 -4.18
N ASP A 493 13.52 18.32 -4.61
CA ASP A 493 13.63 19.12 -5.84
C ASP A 493 14.07 18.29 -7.05
N SER A 494 14.17 18.90 -8.23
CA SER A 494 14.53 18.22 -9.47
C SER A 494 15.93 17.61 -9.45
N ASP A 495 16.88 18.22 -8.72
CA ASP A 495 18.25 17.71 -8.61
C ASP A 495 18.31 16.51 -7.67
N GLY A 496 17.62 16.56 -6.53
CA GLY A 496 17.51 15.45 -5.60
C GLY A 496 16.79 14.25 -6.19
N LEU A 497 15.70 14.46 -6.93
CA LEU A 497 15.01 13.39 -7.66
C LEU A 497 15.92 12.73 -8.70
N HIS A 498 16.78 13.52 -9.37
CA HIS A 498 17.78 12.97 -10.29
C HIS A 498 18.83 12.12 -9.55
N ILE A 499 19.33 12.58 -8.39
CA ILE A 499 20.27 11.82 -7.57
C ILE A 499 19.64 10.51 -7.07
N ALA A 500 18.40 10.57 -6.59
CA ALA A 500 17.65 9.38 -6.19
C ALA A 500 17.50 8.38 -7.35
N THR A 501 17.17 8.86 -8.56
CA THR A 501 17.05 8.02 -9.76
C THR A 501 18.38 7.35 -10.11
N LEU A 502 19.50 8.08 -10.05
CA LEU A 502 20.83 7.53 -10.30
C LEU A 502 21.23 6.46 -9.27
N LEU A 503 20.90 6.67 -8.00
CA LEU A 503 21.12 5.68 -6.94
C LEU A 503 20.24 4.44 -7.12
N CYS A 504 18.95 4.61 -7.44
CA CYS A 504 18.08 3.49 -7.78
C CYS A 504 18.65 2.69 -8.95
N ALA A 505 19.12 3.36 -10.01
CA ALA A 505 19.76 2.72 -11.16
C ALA A 505 21.02 1.93 -10.77
N LEU A 506 21.86 2.51 -9.91
CA LEU A 506 23.05 1.84 -9.37
C LEU A 506 22.68 0.54 -8.65
N PHE A 507 21.69 0.59 -7.76
CA PHE A 507 21.28 -0.60 -7.01
C PHE A 507 20.60 -1.64 -7.91
N MET A 508 19.72 -1.23 -8.80
CA MET A 508 19.02 -2.13 -9.72
C MET A 508 19.94 -2.83 -10.70
N GLN A 509 20.97 -2.14 -11.21
CA GLN A 509 21.87 -2.66 -12.23
C GLN A 509 23.04 -3.44 -11.63
N HIS A 510 23.62 -2.96 -10.54
CA HIS A 510 24.91 -3.46 -10.03
C HIS A 510 24.86 -4.09 -8.64
N PHE A 511 23.76 -3.89 -7.89
CA PHE A 511 23.54 -4.50 -6.58
C PHE A 511 22.16 -5.16 -6.52
N ARG A 512 21.80 -5.85 -7.60
CA ARG A 512 20.48 -6.46 -7.80
C ARG A 512 20.04 -7.33 -6.62
N ALA A 513 20.96 -8.13 -6.06
CA ALA A 513 20.67 -8.99 -4.92
C ALA A 513 20.17 -8.22 -3.68
N LEU A 514 20.61 -6.96 -3.47
CA LEU A 514 20.10 -6.11 -2.39
C LEU A 514 18.66 -5.68 -2.63
N VAL A 515 18.31 -5.38 -3.89
CA VAL A 515 16.95 -4.98 -4.27
C VAL A 515 16.01 -6.17 -4.12
N ASP A 516 16.36 -7.32 -4.69
CA ASP A 516 15.56 -8.54 -4.64
C ASP A 516 15.36 -9.06 -3.20
N ALA A 517 16.35 -8.86 -2.32
CA ALA A 517 16.25 -9.17 -0.89
C ALA A 517 15.52 -8.08 -0.06
N GLY A 518 15.08 -6.98 -0.69
CA GLY A 518 14.29 -5.95 -0.04
C GLY A 518 15.06 -5.02 0.90
N HIS A 519 16.36 -4.83 0.68
CA HIS A 519 17.22 -4.01 1.54
C HIS A 519 17.31 -2.54 1.13
N VAL A 520 16.80 -2.14 -0.04
CA VAL A 520 16.94 -0.77 -0.57
C VAL A 520 15.64 0.00 -0.44
N PHE A 521 15.72 1.23 0.06
CA PHE A 521 14.57 2.10 0.32
C PHE A 521 14.87 3.53 -0.14
N VAL A 522 13.81 4.24 -0.53
CA VAL A 522 13.84 5.68 -0.77
C VAL A 522 13.09 6.37 0.38
N ALA A 523 13.75 7.29 1.07
CA ALA A 523 13.12 8.08 2.11
C ALA A 523 12.35 9.25 1.50
N MET A 524 11.17 9.52 2.05
CA MET A 524 10.27 10.58 1.60
C MET A 524 10.22 11.71 2.63
N PRO A 525 11.12 12.71 2.55
CA PRO A 525 11.05 13.87 3.43
C PRO A 525 9.84 14.74 3.09
N PRO A 526 9.20 15.40 4.08
CA PRO A 526 8.09 16.30 3.81
C PRO A 526 8.54 17.60 3.15
N LEU A 527 7.71 18.11 2.25
CA LEU A 527 7.88 19.44 1.63
C LEU A 527 7.30 20.57 2.48
N TYR A 528 6.31 20.26 3.32
CA TYR A 528 5.60 21.28 4.09
C TYR A 528 5.55 20.94 5.57
N ARG A 529 5.68 21.99 6.38
CA ARG A 529 5.37 22.00 7.80
C ARG A 529 4.22 22.97 8.04
N ILE A 530 3.23 22.54 8.81
CA ILE A 530 2.03 23.31 9.15
C ILE A 530 1.94 23.38 10.67
N ASP A 531 2.06 24.59 11.21
CA ASP A 531 1.95 24.83 12.64
C ASP A 531 0.60 25.48 12.95
N ILE A 532 -0.11 24.97 13.95
CA ILE A 532 -1.31 25.57 14.51
C ILE A 532 -1.28 25.48 16.04
N GLY A 533 -1.07 26.59 16.71
CA GLY A 533 -0.90 26.62 18.16
C GLY A 533 0.31 25.81 18.61
N LYS A 534 0.10 24.65 19.25
CA LYS A 534 1.16 23.71 19.66
C LYS A 534 1.27 22.48 18.76
N ASP A 535 0.33 22.32 17.85
CA ASP A 535 0.29 21.15 16.97
C ASP A 535 1.11 21.42 15.70
N VAL A 536 1.88 20.42 15.29
CA VAL A 536 2.71 20.45 14.09
C VAL A 536 2.32 19.30 13.20
N TYR A 537 2.11 19.59 11.93
CA TYR A 537 1.82 18.62 10.89
C TYR A 537 2.85 18.71 9.79
N TYR A 538 3.11 17.61 9.12
CA TYR A 538 4.01 17.53 7.99
C TYR A 538 3.29 16.95 6.80
N ALA A 539 3.52 17.51 5.61
CA ALA A 539 2.95 17.05 4.36
C ALA A 539 4.06 16.80 3.32
N LEU A 540 3.94 15.71 2.56
CA LEU A 540 4.90 15.34 1.52
C LEU A 540 4.81 16.25 0.30
N ASP A 541 3.60 16.68 -0.04
CA ASP A 541 3.29 17.44 -1.25
C ASP A 541 2.20 18.48 -0.99
N GLU A 542 1.84 19.19 -2.07
CA GLU A 542 0.81 20.23 -2.07
C GLU A 542 -0.57 19.68 -1.71
N ASP A 543 -0.88 18.48 -2.19
CA ASP A 543 -2.20 17.87 -2.02
C ASP A 543 -2.40 17.40 -0.57
N GLU A 544 -1.39 16.77 0.02
CA GLU A 544 -1.41 16.40 1.45
C GLU A 544 -1.49 17.65 2.35
N LYS A 545 -0.76 18.72 1.99
CA LYS A 545 -0.84 20.01 2.69
C LYS A 545 -2.28 20.56 2.66
N ASN A 546 -2.89 20.60 1.47
CA ASN A 546 -4.25 21.10 1.32
C ASN A 546 -5.25 20.24 2.09
N GLY A 547 -5.14 18.92 2.03
CA GLY A 547 -5.96 18.00 2.82
C GLY A 547 -5.83 18.20 4.34
N ILE A 548 -4.62 18.52 4.82
CA ILE A 548 -4.42 18.86 6.23
C ILE A 548 -5.10 20.19 6.57
N LEU A 549 -4.97 21.21 5.72
CA LEU A 549 -5.58 22.52 5.92
C LEU A 549 -7.11 22.43 5.95
N ASP A 550 -7.71 21.73 5.00
CA ASP A 550 -9.16 21.49 4.93
C ASP A 550 -9.69 20.78 6.18
N ARG A 551 -8.95 19.78 6.66
CA ARG A 551 -9.28 19.08 7.91
C ARG A 551 -9.22 20.00 9.12
N LEU A 552 -8.18 20.83 9.24
CA LEU A 552 -8.03 21.76 10.36
C LEU A 552 -9.15 22.82 10.37
N GLU A 553 -9.61 23.24 9.19
CA GLU A 553 -10.75 24.13 9.03
C GLU A 553 -12.06 23.45 9.44
N ALA A 554 -12.30 22.21 8.97
CA ALA A 554 -13.48 21.43 9.32
C ALA A 554 -13.56 21.14 10.83
N GLU A 555 -12.42 20.85 11.47
CA GLU A 555 -12.31 20.66 12.92
C GLU A 555 -12.44 21.98 13.71
N LYS A 556 -12.55 23.13 13.04
CA LYS A 556 -12.61 24.47 13.63
C LYS A 556 -11.52 24.70 14.68
N LYS A 557 -10.32 24.16 14.47
CA LYS A 557 -9.18 24.36 15.36
C LYS A 557 -8.86 25.85 15.46
N ARG A 558 -8.79 26.37 16.69
CA ARG A 558 -8.47 27.77 16.94
C ARG A 558 -6.96 27.97 16.94
N GLY A 559 -6.47 28.90 16.14
CA GLY A 559 -5.05 29.29 16.10
C GLY A 559 -4.69 29.91 14.75
N LYS A 560 -3.60 30.63 14.71
CA LYS A 560 -3.02 31.11 13.45
C LYS A 560 -2.30 29.93 12.78
N ILE A 561 -2.72 29.58 11.58
CA ILE A 561 -2.02 28.58 10.78
C ILE A 561 -0.78 29.24 10.15
N ASN A 562 0.37 28.61 10.32
CA ASN A 562 1.61 28.99 9.65
C ASN A 562 2.09 27.81 8.80
N VAL A 563 2.31 28.04 7.51
CA VAL A 563 2.79 27.03 6.57
C VAL A 563 4.21 27.40 6.17
N GLN A 564 5.14 26.48 6.40
CA GLN A 564 6.53 26.61 5.97
C GLN A 564 6.79 25.56 4.88
N ARG A 565 7.36 25.97 3.74
CA ARG A 565 7.85 25.05 2.70
C ARG A 565 9.34 24.84 2.91
N PHE A 566 9.79 23.58 2.89
CA PHE A 566 11.19 23.21 2.83
C PHE A 566 11.64 23.15 1.36
N LYS A 567 12.73 23.82 1.01
CA LYS A 567 13.34 23.76 -0.32
C LYS A 567 14.31 22.59 -0.45
N GLY A 568 14.80 22.08 0.67
CA GLY A 568 15.67 20.93 0.73
C GLY A 568 15.95 20.50 2.17
N LEU A 569 16.58 19.35 2.32
CA LEU A 569 16.95 18.73 3.61
C LEU A 569 17.86 19.61 4.48
N GLY A 570 18.64 20.46 3.83
CA GLY A 570 19.54 21.41 4.51
C GLY A 570 18.81 22.52 5.28
N GLU A 571 17.54 22.77 4.99
CA GLU A 571 16.69 23.73 5.70
C GLU A 571 16.00 23.12 6.93
N MET A 572 16.00 21.80 7.04
CA MET A 572 15.45 21.09 8.19
C MET A 572 16.47 21.04 9.33
N ASN A 573 16.06 21.46 10.51
CA ASN A 573 16.91 21.23 11.67
C ASN A 573 16.96 19.73 12.03
N PRO A 574 17.98 19.29 12.80
CA PRO A 574 18.15 17.86 13.10
C PRO A 574 16.94 17.18 13.76
N LEU A 575 16.18 17.92 14.59
CA LEU A 575 14.99 17.39 15.26
C LEU A 575 13.87 17.15 14.24
N GLN A 576 13.61 18.11 13.35
CA GLN A 576 12.65 17.97 12.28
C GLN A 576 12.99 16.80 11.35
N LEU A 577 14.25 16.70 10.93
CA LEU A 577 14.71 15.61 10.07
C LEU A 577 14.59 14.25 10.77
N ARG A 578 14.86 14.19 12.06
CA ARG A 578 14.64 12.98 12.86
C ARG A 578 13.18 12.59 12.87
N GLU A 579 12.29 13.49 13.30
CA GLU A 579 10.86 13.22 13.49
C GLU A 579 10.13 12.87 12.20
N THR A 580 10.57 13.38 11.06
CA THR A 580 9.86 13.19 9.79
C THR A 580 10.45 12.10 8.91
N THR A 581 11.77 11.89 8.97
CA THR A 581 12.48 11.14 7.91
C THR A 581 13.35 10.00 8.45
N MET A 582 13.86 10.08 9.70
CA MET A 582 14.79 9.09 10.22
C MET A 582 14.20 8.20 11.32
N ASP A 583 13.25 8.68 12.13
CA ASP A 583 12.63 7.87 13.18
C ASP A 583 11.77 6.76 12.57
N PRO A 584 12.02 5.49 12.89
CA PRO A 584 11.24 4.35 12.36
C PRO A 584 9.72 4.44 12.60
N ASN A 585 9.28 5.16 13.62
CA ASN A 585 7.86 5.26 13.98
C ASN A 585 7.10 6.31 13.16
N THR A 586 7.80 7.29 12.59
CA THR A 586 7.16 8.46 11.96
C THR A 586 7.56 8.69 10.52
N ARG A 587 8.71 8.15 10.09
CA ARG A 587 9.24 8.30 8.74
C ARG A 587 8.43 7.54 7.70
N ARG A 588 8.54 7.97 6.46
CA ARG A 588 8.03 7.27 5.29
C ARG A 588 9.19 6.77 4.42
N LEU A 589 9.27 5.45 4.26
CA LEU A 589 10.22 4.79 3.37
C LEU A 589 9.44 4.03 2.30
N VAL A 590 9.84 4.19 1.04
CA VAL A 590 9.34 3.41 -0.08
C VAL A 590 10.40 2.37 -0.41
N GLN A 591 10.05 1.09 -0.36
CA GLN A 591 10.96 0.01 -0.74
C GLN A 591 11.14 0.00 -2.25
N LEU A 592 12.39 -0.13 -2.70
CA LEU A 592 12.69 -0.30 -4.11
C LEU A 592 12.39 -1.75 -4.51
N THR A 593 11.34 -1.95 -5.31
CA THR A 593 10.92 -3.25 -5.83
C THR A 593 10.92 -3.27 -7.35
N ILE A 594 11.00 -4.45 -7.93
CA ILE A 594 10.91 -4.66 -9.38
C ILE A 594 9.78 -5.65 -9.61
N ASP A 595 8.59 -5.10 -9.88
CA ASP A 595 7.37 -5.90 -10.09
C ASP A 595 7.29 -6.47 -11.52
N ASP A 596 7.77 -5.71 -12.51
CA ASP A 596 7.89 -6.11 -13.91
C ASP A 596 9.27 -5.71 -14.42
N GLU A 597 10.12 -6.71 -14.58
CA GLU A 597 11.52 -6.51 -14.97
C GLU A 597 11.63 -5.82 -16.33
N ARG A 598 10.83 -6.23 -17.31
CA ARG A 598 10.88 -5.68 -18.66
C ARG A 598 10.46 -4.21 -18.68
N GLN A 599 9.33 -3.88 -18.05
CA GLN A 599 8.83 -2.50 -17.99
C GLN A 599 9.79 -1.60 -17.21
N THR A 600 10.36 -2.12 -16.13
CA THR A 600 11.34 -1.39 -15.32
C THR A 600 12.59 -1.08 -16.12
N LEU A 601 13.16 -2.06 -16.82
CA LEU A 601 14.34 -1.87 -17.66
C LEU A 601 14.06 -0.90 -18.82
N GLU A 602 12.91 -1.02 -19.50
CA GLU A 602 12.51 -0.11 -20.59
C GLU A 602 12.38 1.34 -20.09
N MET A 603 11.78 1.55 -18.91
CA MET A 603 11.64 2.87 -18.31
C MET A 603 12.98 3.46 -17.89
N MET A 604 13.82 2.68 -17.22
CA MET A 604 15.14 3.13 -16.78
C MET A 604 16.06 3.41 -17.97
N ASP A 605 16.00 2.59 -19.01
CA ASP A 605 16.73 2.84 -20.27
C ASP A 605 16.24 4.16 -20.93
N MET A 606 14.93 4.36 -20.99
CA MET A 606 14.35 5.61 -21.49
C MET A 606 14.83 6.82 -20.68
N LEU A 607 14.85 6.72 -19.34
CA LEU A 607 15.25 7.83 -18.47
C LEU A 607 16.76 8.11 -18.50
N LEU A 608 17.62 7.10 -18.57
CA LEU A 608 19.05 7.24 -18.29
C LEU A 608 19.98 6.97 -19.47
N ALA A 609 19.56 6.22 -20.50
CA ALA A 609 20.41 5.93 -21.65
C ALA A 609 20.65 7.17 -22.50
N LYS A 610 21.90 7.47 -22.84
CA LYS A 610 22.31 8.65 -23.62
C LYS A 610 21.64 8.68 -25.00
N LYS A 611 21.53 7.52 -25.65
CA LYS A 611 20.93 7.35 -26.99
C LYS A 611 19.41 7.63 -27.03
N ARG A 612 18.72 7.63 -25.87
CA ARG A 612 17.28 7.83 -25.76
C ARG A 612 16.86 9.29 -25.49
N ALA A 613 17.75 10.26 -25.75
CA ALA A 613 17.47 11.68 -25.49
C ALA A 613 16.25 12.21 -26.28
N ASN A 614 16.07 11.76 -27.54
CA ASN A 614 14.91 12.14 -28.35
C ASN A 614 13.62 11.52 -27.79
N ASP A 615 13.65 10.27 -27.38
CA ASP A 615 12.50 9.58 -26.80
C ASP A 615 12.04 10.29 -25.51
N ARG A 616 12.99 10.75 -24.67
CA ARG A 616 12.67 11.58 -23.49
C ARG A 616 12.01 12.89 -23.84
N LYS A 617 12.49 13.54 -24.91
CA LYS A 617 11.92 14.78 -25.40
C LYS A 617 10.47 14.56 -25.85
N ASP A 618 10.24 13.53 -26.67
CA ASP A 618 8.90 13.17 -27.15
C ASP A 618 7.98 12.79 -26.00
N TRP A 619 8.50 12.04 -25.01
CA TRP A 619 7.75 11.68 -23.81
C TRP A 619 7.34 12.91 -22.98
N LEU A 620 8.25 13.88 -22.82
CA LEU A 620 7.97 15.14 -22.12
C LEU A 620 6.97 16.01 -22.90
N GLU A 621 7.08 16.07 -24.22
CA GLU A 621 6.12 16.80 -25.06
C GLU A 621 4.72 16.23 -25.00
N HIS A 622 4.58 14.89 -24.89
CA HIS A 622 3.28 14.21 -24.82
C HIS A 622 2.70 14.10 -23.40
N LYS A 623 3.54 14.12 -22.37
CA LYS A 623 3.11 13.88 -20.98
C LYS A 623 3.58 14.98 -20.00
N GLY A 624 4.24 16.01 -20.47
CA GLY A 624 4.79 17.07 -19.61
C GLY A 624 3.72 17.92 -18.91
N ASP A 625 2.51 17.96 -19.44
CA ASP A 625 1.33 18.57 -18.82
C ASP A 625 0.87 17.87 -17.54
N ARG A 626 1.35 16.63 -17.31
CA ARG A 626 1.11 15.85 -16.09
C ARG A 626 2.14 16.13 -14.99
N ALA A 627 3.20 16.87 -15.28
CA ALA A 627 4.19 17.24 -14.29
C ALA A 627 3.59 18.24 -13.30
N ILE A 628 3.60 17.90 -12.02
CA ILE A 628 3.31 18.84 -10.94
C ILE A 628 4.54 19.77 -10.90
N LEU A 629 4.39 20.98 -11.43
CA LEU A 629 5.42 22.01 -11.29
C LEU A 629 5.44 22.43 -9.82
N ALA A 630 6.48 22.04 -9.13
CA ALA A 630 6.71 22.36 -7.74
C ALA A 630 7.01 23.85 -7.52
#